data_fc50f3707decda5aaca1412d5fbd534d
#
_entry.id   fc50f3707decda5aaca1412d5fbd534d
#
_cell.length_a   1.000
_cell.length_b   1.000
_cell.length_c   1.000
_cell.angle_alpha   90.00
_cell.angle_beta   90.00
_cell.angle_gamma   90.00
#
_symmetry.space_group_name_H-M   'P 1'
#
loop_
_entity.id
_entity.type
_entity.pdbx_description
1 polymer ?
#
loop_
_entity_poly.entity_id
_entity_poly.type
_entity_poly.pdbx_seq_one_letter_code
_entity_poly.pdbx_strand_id
1 'polypeptide(L)'
;MVGIDLGTTHTVVAYADLKTLAASPLPPGEGSEARAAPSPAIHLFPIEQLIAPGAVAARPLLPSVRYHLAEGELAPGDVQLPWSFADPGEVANAVLGELARERGARVPGRLVASAKSWLSHAGVDRTAPILPWGAAEEISKVSPIAASASYLACIKAAWNRRFPRQPLERQEVVLTVPASFDEAARTLTVEAARLAGLPQLRLLEEPQAACYDWLHRHHGEITTALGESRLLLVCDVGGGTTDLTLIQIEPGESEPRLTRIGVGEHLMLGGDNMDLTLARTVESRLGGNRLNAGELSQLLQQCRSAKERLLAEDAPERAPVTVLGGGARLIGGARSAELGRDDVLSLLVDGFLPQVGPGEIPQSRRAAVVEFGLPYAADPAISRHLAAFLAQHAEVSRRALGERALPGCPPMPDAVLLNGGVFHGAA
;
A
#
# COMPACT_ATOMS: atom_id res chain seq x y z
N MET A 1 -8.84 1.90 -20.76
CA MET A 1 -8.01 1.06 -19.86
C MET A 1 -8.13 1.62 -18.45
N VAL A 2 -8.22 0.77 -17.45
CA VAL A 2 -8.32 1.17 -16.04
C VAL A 2 -7.29 0.40 -15.23
N GLY A 3 -6.45 1.11 -14.48
CA GLY A 3 -5.51 0.54 -13.52
C GLY A 3 -6.07 0.63 -12.10
N ILE A 4 -5.97 -0.43 -11.34
CA ILE A 4 -6.36 -0.49 -9.93
C ILE A 4 -5.15 -0.94 -9.13
N ASP A 5 -4.71 -0.12 -8.20
CA ASP A 5 -3.75 -0.52 -7.18
C ASP A 5 -4.51 -0.88 -5.90
N LEU A 6 -4.64 -2.18 -5.66
CA LEU A 6 -5.24 -2.72 -4.44
C LEU A 6 -4.18 -2.77 -3.35
N GLY A 7 -3.90 -1.63 -2.71
CA GLY A 7 -2.88 -1.53 -1.68
C GLY A 7 -3.33 -2.08 -0.32
N THR A 8 -2.36 -2.39 0.54
CA THR A 8 -2.60 -2.86 1.92
C THR A 8 -3.34 -1.81 2.75
N THR A 9 -2.98 -0.54 2.58
CA THR A 9 -3.52 0.59 3.34
C THR A 9 -4.57 1.38 2.57
N HIS A 10 -4.34 1.61 1.28
CA HIS A 10 -5.23 2.36 0.39
C HIS A 10 -5.32 1.70 -0.97
N THR A 11 -6.50 1.81 -1.58
CA THR A 11 -6.72 1.42 -2.97
C THR A 11 -6.88 2.67 -3.82
N VAL A 12 -6.24 2.67 -5.01
CA VAL A 12 -6.23 3.77 -5.96
C VAL A 12 -6.71 3.29 -7.32
N VAL A 13 -7.39 4.15 -8.06
CA VAL A 13 -7.83 3.86 -9.42
C VAL A 13 -7.39 4.97 -10.35
N ALA A 14 -6.77 4.59 -11.46
CA ALA A 14 -6.41 5.49 -12.55
C ALA A 14 -6.96 4.96 -13.88
N TYR A 15 -7.18 5.84 -14.84
CA TYR A 15 -7.66 5.43 -16.16
C TYR A 15 -7.13 6.31 -17.28
N ALA A 16 -7.08 5.74 -18.47
CA ALA A 16 -6.77 6.45 -19.70
C ALA A 16 -7.80 6.08 -20.79
N ASP A 17 -8.19 7.08 -21.62
CA ASP A 17 -9.04 6.83 -22.78
C ASP A 17 -8.17 6.47 -24.00
N LEU A 18 -8.20 5.19 -24.37
CA LEU A 18 -7.43 4.67 -25.50
C LEU A 18 -7.95 5.16 -26.86
N LYS A 19 -9.18 5.69 -26.94
CA LYS A 19 -9.73 6.23 -28.19
C LYS A 19 -9.03 7.49 -28.62
N THR A 20 -8.51 8.28 -27.67
CA THR A 20 -7.73 9.49 -27.96
C THR A 20 -6.39 9.17 -28.62
N LEU A 21 -5.81 7.99 -28.34
CA LEU A 21 -4.58 7.48 -28.99
C LEU A 21 -4.81 7.09 -30.45
N ALA A 22 -5.92 6.43 -30.73
CA ALA A 22 -6.24 5.99 -32.09
C ALA A 22 -6.66 7.15 -33.02
N ALA A 23 -7.05 8.29 -32.45
CA ALA A 23 -7.53 9.46 -33.17
C ALA A 23 -6.43 10.48 -33.51
N SER A 24 -5.19 10.30 -33.07
CA SER A 24 -4.06 11.13 -33.50
C SER A 24 -3.59 10.65 -34.88
N PRO A 25 -3.91 11.37 -35.98
CA PRO A 25 -3.43 10.98 -37.28
C PRO A 25 -1.90 11.09 -37.32
N LEU A 26 -1.25 10.01 -37.77
CA LEU A 26 0.14 10.10 -38.20
C LEU A 26 0.23 11.23 -39.25
N PRO A 27 1.11 12.23 -39.10
CA PRO A 27 1.26 13.25 -40.12
C PRO A 27 1.76 12.57 -41.39
N PRO A 28 1.14 12.86 -42.56
CA PRO A 28 1.71 12.47 -43.83
C PRO A 28 2.89 13.39 -44.13
N GLY A 29 4.08 12.85 -44.36
CA GLY A 29 5.10 13.65 -45.03
C GLY A 29 6.51 13.49 -44.51
N GLU A 30 7.37 13.12 -45.43
CA GLU A 30 8.81 13.08 -45.35
C GLU A 30 9.40 14.38 -44.76
N GLY A 31 10.24 14.24 -43.73
CA GLY A 31 11.17 15.29 -43.33
C GLY A 31 10.92 16.04 -42.01
N SER A 32 10.02 15.62 -41.13
CA SER A 32 9.92 16.19 -39.79
C SER A 32 10.49 15.22 -38.78
N GLU A 33 11.37 15.73 -37.90
CA GLU A 33 11.82 15.04 -36.68
C GLU A 33 10.63 14.33 -36.07
N ALA A 34 10.77 13.02 -35.80
CA ALA A 34 9.72 12.16 -35.28
C ALA A 34 9.24 12.71 -33.92
N ARG A 35 8.22 13.52 -33.96
CA ARG A 35 7.51 13.97 -32.77
C ARG A 35 6.83 12.73 -32.20
N ALA A 36 7.29 12.28 -31.05
CA ALA A 36 6.68 11.18 -30.33
C ALA A 36 5.16 11.37 -30.25
N ALA A 37 4.40 10.31 -30.56
CA ALA A 37 2.95 10.36 -30.45
C ALA A 37 2.55 10.80 -29.03
N PRO A 38 1.55 11.67 -28.85
CA PRO A 38 1.16 12.13 -27.52
C PRO A 38 0.72 10.93 -26.69
N SER A 39 1.37 10.73 -25.55
CA SER A 39 0.93 9.74 -24.55
C SER A 39 -0.47 10.07 -24.05
N PRO A 40 -1.34 9.07 -23.82
CA PRO A 40 -2.68 9.33 -23.30
C PRO A 40 -2.58 9.98 -21.92
N ALA A 41 -3.44 10.95 -21.66
CA ALA A 41 -3.54 11.52 -20.32
C ALA A 41 -4.05 10.46 -19.34
N ILE A 42 -3.31 10.25 -18.26
CA ILE A 42 -3.72 9.39 -17.15
C ILE A 42 -4.48 10.25 -16.15
N HIS A 43 -5.68 9.80 -15.79
CA HIS A 43 -6.56 10.46 -14.84
C HIS A 43 -6.74 9.61 -13.59
N LEU A 44 -6.61 10.22 -12.41
CA LEU A 44 -7.05 9.58 -11.17
C LEU A 44 -8.58 9.58 -11.12
N PHE A 45 -9.16 8.46 -10.73
CA PHE A 45 -10.59 8.33 -10.50
C PHE A 45 -10.89 8.62 -9.03
N PRO A 46 -11.57 9.74 -8.71
CA PRO A 46 -11.98 10.03 -7.34
C PRO A 46 -13.10 9.08 -6.93
N ILE A 47 -12.85 8.30 -5.86
CA ILE A 47 -13.76 7.27 -5.37
C ILE A 47 -14.73 7.94 -4.37
N GLU A 48 -16.01 7.95 -4.70
CA GLU A 48 -17.04 8.39 -3.77
C GLU A 48 -17.16 7.36 -2.64
N GLN A 49 -17.12 7.82 -1.40
CA GLN A 49 -17.16 6.98 -0.20
C GLN A 49 -17.78 7.74 0.98
N LEU A 50 -18.24 7.01 1.99
CA LEU A 50 -18.65 7.60 3.26
C LEU A 50 -17.41 8.14 4.00
N ILE A 51 -17.44 9.44 4.32
CA ILE A 51 -16.37 10.12 5.09
C ILE A 51 -16.79 10.39 6.54
N ALA A 52 -18.10 10.39 6.81
CA ALA A 52 -18.74 10.49 8.11
C ALA A 52 -20.14 9.89 8.01
N PRO A 53 -20.88 9.67 9.12
CA PRO A 53 -22.26 9.21 9.08
C PRO A 53 -23.13 10.10 8.18
N GLY A 54 -23.75 9.52 7.16
CA GLY A 54 -24.59 10.22 6.18
C GLY A 54 -23.86 11.16 5.22
N ALA A 55 -22.53 11.32 5.33
CA ALA A 55 -21.76 12.22 4.50
C ALA A 55 -20.90 11.44 3.49
N VAL A 56 -21.14 11.72 2.20
CA VAL A 56 -20.40 11.10 1.08
C VAL A 56 -19.52 12.16 0.41
N ALA A 57 -18.27 11.81 0.13
CA ALA A 57 -17.37 12.63 -0.66
C ALA A 57 -16.50 11.77 -1.58
N ALA A 58 -16.09 12.36 -2.70
CA ALA A 58 -15.11 11.76 -3.60
C ALA A 58 -13.69 12.01 -3.07
N ARG A 59 -12.88 10.94 -3.02
CA ARG A 59 -11.48 10.99 -2.57
C ARG A 59 -10.59 10.26 -3.57
N PRO A 60 -9.35 10.70 -3.76
CA PRO A 60 -8.41 10.00 -4.65
C PRO A 60 -8.01 8.61 -4.11
N LEU A 61 -8.11 8.42 -2.80
CA LEU A 61 -7.74 7.19 -2.11
C LEU A 61 -8.95 6.60 -1.39
N LEU A 62 -9.12 5.28 -1.49
CA LEU A 62 -10.05 4.51 -0.66
C LEU A 62 -9.22 3.77 0.39
N PRO A 63 -9.34 4.07 1.70
CA PRO A 63 -8.74 3.24 2.73
C PRO A 63 -9.17 1.78 2.56
N SER A 64 -8.20 0.86 2.47
CA SER A 64 -8.43 -0.59 2.29
C SER A 64 -8.82 -1.23 3.63
N VAL A 65 -9.89 -0.74 4.22
CA VAL A 65 -10.43 -1.18 5.50
C VAL A 65 -11.95 -1.34 5.44
N ARG A 66 -12.44 -2.24 6.27
CA ARG A 66 -13.84 -2.57 6.44
C ARG A 66 -14.18 -2.60 7.92
N TYR A 67 -15.29 -2.01 8.32
CA TYR A 67 -15.74 -2.01 9.71
C TYR A 67 -17.10 -2.68 9.83
N HIS A 68 -17.26 -3.62 10.75
CA HIS A 68 -18.49 -4.35 11.02
C HIS A 68 -19.25 -3.63 12.15
N LEU A 69 -20.27 -2.86 11.79
CA LEU A 69 -21.09 -2.10 12.72
C LEU A 69 -21.81 -3.02 13.72
N ALA A 70 -21.92 -2.57 14.97
CA ALA A 70 -22.81 -3.18 15.92
C ALA A 70 -24.28 -2.85 15.56
N GLU A 71 -25.19 -3.68 16.02
CA GLU A 71 -26.63 -3.39 15.85
C GLU A 71 -26.99 -2.06 16.51
N GLY A 72 -27.61 -1.17 15.75
CA GLY A 72 -28.02 0.15 16.21
C GLY A 72 -26.88 1.17 16.41
N GLU A 73 -25.62 0.86 16.02
CA GLU A 73 -24.48 1.78 16.14
C GLU A 73 -24.64 3.02 15.27
N LEU A 74 -25.21 2.87 14.08
CA LEU A 74 -25.55 3.94 13.16
C LEU A 74 -26.97 3.73 12.60
N ALA A 75 -27.65 4.81 12.27
CA ALA A 75 -28.95 4.72 11.60
C ALA A 75 -28.76 4.21 10.15
N PRO A 76 -29.75 3.53 9.57
CA PRO A 76 -29.66 3.05 8.18
C PRO A 76 -29.33 4.12 7.16
N GLY A 77 -29.80 5.37 7.37
CA GLY A 77 -29.48 6.50 6.50
C GLY A 77 -28.04 6.96 6.59
N ASP A 78 -27.37 6.73 7.73
CA ASP A 78 -25.99 7.16 7.97
C ASP A 78 -24.96 6.32 7.22
N VAL A 79 -25.34 5.12 6.79
CA VAL A 79 -24.47 4.17 6.08
C VAL A 79 -24.83 4.03 4.60
N GLN A 80 -25.83 4.77 4.15
CA GLN A 80 -26.34 4.66 2.80
C GLN A 80 -25.43 5.40 1.81
N LEU A 81 -24.89 4.67 0.85
CA LEU A 81 -24.26 5.24 -0.34
C LEU A 81 -25.32 5.65 -1.37
N PRO A 82 -25.04 6.63 -2.25
CA PRO A 82 -25.97 7.02 -3.32
C PRO A 82 -26.21 5.92 -4.39
N TRP A 83 -25.63 4.76 -4.21
CA TRP A 83 -25.82 3.55 -5.03
C TRP A 83 -25.80 2.34 -4.13
N SER A 84 -26.39 1.24 -4.62
CA SER A 84 -26.28 -0.07 -3.99
C SER A 84 -25.24 -0.92 -4.70
N PHE A 85 -24.54 -1.75 -3.95
CA PHE A 85 -23.72 -2.83 -4.48
C PHE A 85 -23.90 -4.08 -3.61
N ALA A 86 -23.79 -5.26 -4.24
CA ALA A 86 -23.73 -6.49 -3.48
C ALA A 86 -22.35 -6.60 -2.82
N ASP A 87 -22.32 -6.60 -1.49
CA ASP A 87 -21.10 -6.75 -0.74
C ASP A 87 -20.68 -8.23 -0.69
N PRO A 88 -19.54 -8.62 -1.33
CA PRO A 88 -19.10 -10.02 -1.29
C PRO A 88 -18.72 -10.52 0.11
N GLY A 89 -18.58 -9.61 1.07
CA GLY A 89 -18.31 -9.98 2.46
C GLY A 89 -19.48 -10.59 3.20
N GLU A 90 -20.70 -10.43 2.67
CA GLU A 90 -21.94 -10.97 3.23
C GLU A 90 -22.20 -10.67 4.72
N VAL A 91 -21.53 -9.67 5.25
CA VAL A 91 -21.75 -9.19 6.63
C VAL A 91 -22.71 -8.01 6.59
N ALA A 92 -23.87 -8.20 7.20
CA ALA A 92 -24.83 -7.13 7.37
C ALA A 92 -24.19 -5.93 8.10
N ASN A 93 -24.55 -4.71 7.66
CA ASN A 93 -24.12 -3.47 8.30
C ASN A 93 -22.59 -3.28 8.33
N ALA A 94 -21.90 -3.52 7.22
CA ALA A 94 -20.49 -3.17 7.08
C ALA A 94 -20.33 -1.84 6.31
N VAL A 95 -19.32 -1.06 6.69
CA VAL A 95 -18.90 0.16 6.00
C VAL A 95 -17.45 0.03 5.55
N LEU A 96 -17.08 0.75 4.49
CA LEU A 96 -15.76 0.73 3.87
C LEU A 96 -15.14 2.14 3.87
N GLY A 97 -13.83 2.21 3.68
CA GLY A 97 -13.12 3.46 3.45
C GLY A 97 -12.98 4.34 4.69
N GLU A 98 -13.12 5.66 4.54
CA GLU A 98 -12.84 6.62 5.60
C GLU A 98 -13.72 6.45 6.84
N LEU A 99 -15.02 6.23 6.67
CA LEU A 99 -15.91 5.98 7.80
C LEU A 99 -15.52 4.70 8.55
N ALA A 100 -15.15 3.64 7.81
CA ALA A 100 -14.65 2.41 8.44
C ALA A 100 -13.39 2.66 9.26
N ARG A 101 -12.45 3.44 8.74
CA ARG A 101 -11.21 3.82 9.43
C ARG A 101 -11.49 4.62 10.71
N GLU A 102 -12.38 5.61 10.61
CA GLU A 102 -12.78 6.43 11.77
C GLU A 102 -13.42 5.58 12.87
N ARG A 103 -14.36 4.69 12.49
CA ARG A 103 -15.03 3.80 13.47
C ARG A 103 -14.05 2.78 14.05
N GLY A 104 -13.19 2.21 13.22
CA GLY A 104 -12.15 1.27 13.64
C GLY A 104 -11.16 1.88 14.63
N ALA A 105 -10.84 3.17 14.52
CA ALA A 105 -10.03 3.87 15.51
C ALA A 105 -10.68 3.93 16.90
N ARG A 106 -12.01 3.88 16.97
CA ARG A 106 -12.75 3.87 18.23
C ARG A 106 -12.99 2.46 18.76
N VAL A 107 -13.32 1.51 17.88
CA VAL A 107 -13.61 0.12 18.24
C VAL A 107 -12.82 -0.85 17.33
N PRO A 108 -11.52 -1.03 17.58
CA PRO A 108 -10.62 -1.77 16.69
C PRO A 108 -10.96 -3.23 16.48
N GLY A 109 -11.56 -3.89 17.47
CA GLY A 109 -11.97 -5.30 17.38
C GLY A 109 -13.01 -5.59 16.29
N ARG A 110 -13.60 -4.54 15.67
CA ARG A 110 -14.55 -4.65 14.56
C ARG A 110 -13.97 -4.23 13.22
N LEU A 111 -12.70 -3.79 13.19
CA LEU A 111 -12.03 -3.31 12.00
C LEU A 111 -11.27 -4.44 11.30
N VAL A 112 -11.60 -4.68 10.05
CA VAL A 112 -10.81 -5.47 9.10
C VAL A 112 -9.82 -4.55 8.43
N ALA A 113 -8.54 -4.81 8.62
CA ALA A 113 -7.42 -4.08 8.00
C ALA A 113 -6.43 -5.07 7.38
N SER A 114 -5.57 -4.57 6.51
CA SER A 114 -4.46 -5.31 5.89
C SER A 114 -4.89 -6.61 5.17
N ALA A 115 -6.11 -6.66 4.62
CA ALA A 115 -6.64 -7.87 3.97
C ALA A 115 -5.70 -8.40 2.88
N LYS A 116 -5.01 -7.53 2.13
CA LYS A 116 -4.01 -7.90 1.13
C LYS A 116 -2.84 -8.69 1.73
N SER A 117 -2.33 -8.27 2.88
CA SER A 117 -1.26 -8.99 3.58
C SER A 117 -1.70 -10.38 4.04
N TRP A 118 -2.97 -10.52 4.42
CA TRP A 118 -3.53 -11.82 4.77
C TRP A 118 -3.66 -12.76 3.57
N LEU A 119 -3.80 -12.24 2.34
CA LEU A 119 -3.78 -13.06 1.12
C LEU A 119 -2.41 -13.73 0.89
N SER A 120 -1.32 -13.19 1.40
CA SER A 120 0.03 -13.77 1.31
C SER A 120 0.44 -14.62 2.52
N HIS A 121 -0.35 -14.61 3.62
CA HIS A 121 0.01 -15.30 4.85
C HIS A 121 -0.20 -16.82 4.78
N ALA A 122 0.88 -17.57 4.51
CA ALA A 122 0.83 -19.02 4.35
C ALA A 122 0.47 -19.80 5.63
N GLY A 123 0.58 -19.19 6.81
CA GLY A 123 0.31 -19.84 8.11
C GLY A 123 -1.17 -19.93 8.50
N VAL A 124 -2.10 -19.45 7.66
CA VAL A 124 -3.54 -19.44 7.94
C VAL A 124 -4.33 -19.97 6.74
N ASP A 125 -5.58 -20.37 6.97
CA ASP A 125 -6.53 -20.60 5.88
C ASP A 125 -7.01 -19.23 5.34
N ARG A 126 -6.46 -18.84 4.19
CA ARG A 126 -6.72 -17.55 3.53
C ARG A 126 -8.15 -17.45 2.98
N THR A 127 -8.88 -18.58 2.91
CA THR A 127 -10.27 -18.64 2.43
C THR A 127 -11.29 -18.62 3.57
N ALA A 128 -10.86 -18.91 4.78
CA ALA A 128 -11.71 -18.94 5.97
C ALA A 128 -12.05 -17.53 6.47
N PRO A 129 -13.19 -17.33 7.14
CA PRO A 129 -13.60 -16.06 7.73
C PRO A 129 -12.81 -15.78 9.01
N ILE A 130 -11.60 -15.24 8.89
CA ILE A 130 -10.66 -14.99 9.98
C ILE A 130 -10.57 -13.53 10.41
N LEU A 131 -11.10 -12.57 9.62
CA LEU A 131 -11.00 -11.13 9.85
C LEU A 131 -12.32 -10.51 10.35
N PRO A 132 -12.30 -9.61 11.36
CA PRO A 132 -11.13 -9.09 12.08
C PRO A 132 -10.41 -10.17 12.90
N TRP A 133 -9.08 -10.17 12.85
CA TRP A 133 -8.27 -11.14 13.56
C TRP A 133 -8.38 -10.94 15.08
N GLY A 134 -8.57 -12.02 15.82
CA GLY A 134 -8.69 -11.95 17.29
C GLY A 134 -9.97 -11.27 17.79
N ALA A 135 -10.93 -10.97 16.91
CA ALA A 135 -12.21 -10.42 17.31
C ALA A 135 -13.01 -11.43 18.18
N ALA A 136 -13.85 -10.88 19.06
CA ALA A 136 -14.74 -11.68 19.89
C ALA A 136 -15.71 -12.54 19.05
N GLU A 137 -16.20 -13.64 19.62
CA GLU A 137 -16.99 -14.64 18.88
C GLU A 137 -18.30 -14.09 18.31
N GLU A 138 -18.88 -13.08 18.96
CA GLU A 138 -20.12 -12.40 18.52
C GLU A 138 -19.91 -11.49 17.32
N ILE A 139 -18.65 -11.21 16.93
CA ILE A 139 -18.35 -10.36 15.77
C ILE A 139 -18.25 -11.22 14.54
N SER A 140 -19.13 -10.95 13.58
CA SER A 140 -19.10 -11.61 12.27
C SER A 140 -17.74 -11.41 11.59
N LYS A 141 -17.20 -12.46 11.01
CA LYS A 141 -15.90 -12.43 10.33
C LYS A 141 -16.05 -12.61 8.82
N VAL A 142 -15.07 -12.11 8.09
CA VAL A 142 -14.92 -12.31 6.64
C VAL A 142 -13.58 -12.95 6.31
N SER A 143 -13.47 -13.58 5.15
CA SER A 143 -12.19 -14.03 4.64
C SER A 143 -11.38 -12.85 4.07
N PRO A 144 -10.04 -12.96 3.99
CA PRO A 144 -9.20 -11.99 3.28
C PRO A 144 -9.65 -11.73 1.83
N ILE A 145 -10.12 -12.77 1.15
CA ILE A 145 -10.64 -12.69 -0.21
C ILE A 145 -11.90 -11.82 -0.26
N ALA A 146 -12.88 -12.12 0.61
CA ALA A 146 -14.15 -11.39 0.65
C ALA A 146 -13.95 -9.93 1.05
N ALA A 147 -13.04 -9.64 1.97
CA ALA A 147 -12.67 -8.26 2.33
C ALA A 147 -12.06 -7.51 1.14
N SER A 148 -11.12 -8.12 0.43
CA SER A 148 -10.51 -7.54 -0.78
C SER A 148 -11.54 -7.35 -1.90
N ALA A 149 -12.44 -8.31 -2.07
CA ALA A 149 -13.54 -8.23 -3.03
C ALA A 149 -14.51 -7.07 -2.70
N SER A 150 -14.76 -6.80 -1.43
CA SER A 150 -15.61 -5.67 -0.99
C SER A 150 -15.07 -4.32 -1.45
N TYR A 151 -13.75 -4.11 -1.37
CA TYR A 151 -13.11 -2.87 -1.85
C TYR A 151 -13.28 -2.72 -3.37
N LEU A 152 -13.02 -3.78 -4.13
CA LEU A 152 -13.17 -3.80 -5.59
C LEU A 152 -14.63 -3.63 -6.02
N ALA A 153 -15.57 -4.23 -5.31
CA ALA A 153 -17.02 -4.10 -5.59
C ALA A 153 -17.50 -2.66 -5.33
N CYS A 154 -17.01 -2.02 -4.26
CA CYS A 154 -17.30 -0.62 -3.97
C CYS A 154 -16.79 0.30 -5.11
N ILE A 155 -15.55 0.10 -5.54
CA ILE A 155 -14.95 0.84 -6.67
C ILE A 155 -15.75 0.63 -7.95
N LYS A 156 -16.11 -0.61 -8.27
CA LYS A 156 -16.91 -0.92 -9.45
C LYS A 156 -18.26 -0.19 -9.43
N ALA A 157 -18.92 -0.18 -8.29
CA ALA A 157 -20.21 0.49 -8.15
C ALA A 157 -20.08 2.02 -8.29
N ALA A 158 -19.06 2.62 -7.68
CA ALA A 158 -18.76 4.04 -7.83
C ALA A 158 -18.40 4.42 -9.29
N TRP A 159 -17.60 3.58 -9.95
CA TRP A 159 -17.27 3.75 -11.38
C TRP A 159 -18.51 3.68 -12.25
N ASN A 160 -19.34 2.64 -12.10
CA ASN A 160 -20.53 2.41 -12.94
C ASN A 160 -21.57 3.52 -12.76
N ARG A 161 -21.64 4.11 -11.56
CA ARG A 161 -22.42 5.33 -11.33
C ARG A 161 -21.89 6.51 -12.12
N ARG A 162 -20.58 6.75 -12.09
CA ARG A 162 -19.93 7.88 -12.77
C ARG A 162 -19.93 7.72 -14.29
N PHE A 163 -19.74 6.49 -14.78
CA PHE A 163 -19.65 6.15 -16.19
C PHE A 163 -20.68 5.07 -16.61
N PRO A 164 -22.00 5.35 -16.57
CA PRO A 164 -23.03 4.34 -16.77
C PRO A 164 -23.02 3.70 -18.17
N ARG A 165 -22.42 4.38 -19.17
CA ARG A 165 -22.27 3.83 -20.53
C ARG A 165 -20.97 3.05 -20.74
N GLN A 166 -20.08 3.07 -19.76
CA GLN A 166 -18.75 2.44 -19.79
C GLN A 166 -18.49 1.69 -18.49
N PRO A 167 -19.30 0.66 -18.16
CA PRO A 167 -19.18 -0.05 -16.90
C PRO A 167 -17.79 -0.70 -16.75
N LEU A 168 -17.28 -0.75 -15.51
CA LEU A 168 -15.92 -1.19 -15.20
C LEU A 168 -15.63 -2.61 -15.67
N GLU A 169 -16.58 -3.50 -15.52
CA GLU A 169 -16.49 -4.91 -15.96
C GLU A 169 -16.36 -5.10 -17.47
N ARG A 170 -16.53 -4.03 -18.26
CA ARG A 170 -16.33 -4.01 -19.73
C ARG A 170 -15.08 -3.25 -20.14
N GLN A 171 -14.32 -2.74 -19.19
CA GLN A 171 -13.05 -2.06 -19.49
C GLN A 171 -11.91 -3.08 -19.49
N GLU A 172 -10.79 -2.70 -20.13
CA GLU A 172 -9.53 -3.38 -19.89
C GLU A 172 -9.04 -2.99 -18.50
N VAL A 173 -9.11 -3.93 -17.54
CA VAL A 173 -8.71 -3.72 -16.15
C VAL A 173 -7.34 -4.33 -15.92
N VAL A 174 -6.44 -3.54 -15.35
CA VAL A 174 -5.14 -3.98 -14.83
C VAL A 174 -5.16 -3.84 -13.31
N LEU A 175 -4.87 -4.92 -12.60
CA LEU A 175 -4.79 -4.95 -11.13
C LEU A 175 -3.35 -5.19 -10.70
N THR A 176 -2.80 -4.34 -9.84
CA THR A 176 -1.43 -4.52 -9.37
C THR A 176 -1.34 -5.53 -8.24
N VAL A 177 -0.22 -6.26 -8.22
CA VAL A 177 0.15 -7.21 -7.17
C VAL A 177 1.63 -7.09 -6.85
N PRO A 178 2.06 -7.35 -5.59
CA PRO A 178 3.47 -7.44 -5.27
C PRO A 178 4.19 -8.47 -6.13
N ALA A 179 5.44 -8.19 -6.53
CA ALA A 179 6.26 -9.16 -7.27
C ALA A 179 6.56 -10.42 -6.44
N SER A 180 6.60 -10.27 -5.13
CA SER A 180 6.84 -11.31 -4.13
C SER A 180 5.64 -12.23 -3.86
N PHE A 181 4.43 -11.91 -4.36
CA PHE A 181 3.27 -12.79 -4.19
C PHE A 181 3.49 -14.15 -4.83
N ASP A 182 3.26 -15.20 -4.03
CA ASP A 182 3.22 -16.57 -4.52
C ASP A 182 2.01 -16.80 -5.46
N GLU A 183 2.01 -17.91 -6.18
CA GLU A 183 0.93 -18.25 -7.11
C GLU A 183 -0.44 -18.34 -6.42
N ALA A 184 -0.44 -18.79 -5.17
CA ALA A 184 -1.68 -18.86 -4.39
C ALA A 184 -2.23 -17.46 -4.09
N ALA A 185 -1.40 -16.51 -3.63
CA ALA A 185 -1.82 -15.13 -3.37
C ALA A 185 -2.31 -14.43 -4.66
N ARG A 186 -1.63 -14.67 -5.79
CA ARG A 186 -2.07 -14.18 -7.12
C ARG A 186 -3.44 -14.73 -7.49
N THR A 187 -3.65 -16.03 -7.35
CA THR A 187 -4.93 -16.70 -7.62
C THR A 187 -6.05 -16.16 -6.73
N LEU A 188 -5.80 -15.98 -5.42
CA LEU A 188 -6.76 -15.44 -4.48
C LEU A 188 -7.11 -13.97 -4.78
N THR A 189 -6.15 -13.19 -5.29
CA THR A 189 -6.40 -11.82 -5.75
C THR A 189 -7.33 -11.79 -6.96
N VAL A 190 -7.12 -12.68 -7.93
CA VAL A 190 -8.02 -12.85 -9.09
C VAL A 190 -9.41 -13.30 -8.64
N GLU A 191 -9.49 -14.20 -7.67
CA GLU A 191 -10.77 -14.66 -7.11
C GLU A 191 -11.52 -13.53 -6.41
N ALA A 192 -10.82 -12.66 -5.64
CA ALA A 192 -11.42 -11.48 -5.04
C ALA A 192 -12.01 -10.53 -6.10
N ALA A 193 -11.29 -10.33 -7.21
CA ALA A 193 -11.78 -9.52 -8.32
C ALA A 193 -13.00 -10.17 -9.02
N ARG A 194 -12.99 -11.49 -9.19
CA ARG A 194 -14.13 -12.24 -9.73
C ARG A 194 -15.37 -12.10 -8.84
N LEU A 195 -15.22 -12.22 -7.54
CA LEU A 195 -16.30 -12.01 -6.55
C LEU A 195 -16.85 -10.58 -6.59
N ALA A 196 -16.00 -9.59 -6.85
CA ALA A 196 -16.40 -8.20 -7.06
C ALA A 196 -17.13 -7.98 -8.40
N GLY A 197 -17.22 -9.00 -9.26
CA GLY A 197 -17.81 -8.90 -10.59
C GLY A 197 -16.90 -8.27 -11.63
N LEU A 198 -15.58 -8.48 -11.50
CA LEU A 198 -14.53 -8.13 -12.47
C LEU A 198 -13.91 -9.43 -13.01
N PRO A 199 -14.59 -10.17 -13.89
CA PRO A 199 -14.17 -11.51 -14.30
C PRO A 199 -12.96 -11.50 -15.23
N GLN A 200 -12.68 -10.37 -15.87
CA GLN A 200 -11.58 -10.23 -16.83
C GLN A 200 -10.67 -9.11 -16.40
N LEU A 201 -9.44 -9.46 -16.05
CA LEU A 201 -8.40 -8.50 -15.70
C LEU A 201 -7.03 -9.07 -16.03
N ARG A 202 -6.03 -8.19 -16.08
CA ARG A 202 -4.61 -8.56 -16.13
C ARG A 202 -3.96 -8.20 -14.81
N LEU A 203 -3.13 -9.10 -14.28
CA LEU A 203 -2.25 -8.76 -13.18
C LEU A 203 -1.00 -8.08 -13.72
N LEU A 204 -0.55 -7.05 -13.02
CA LEU A 204 0.71 -6.37 -13.26
C LEU A 204 1.48 -6.29 -11.94
N GLU A 205 2.78 -6.57 -11.98
CA GLU A 205 3.60 -6.45 -10.77
C GLU A 205 3.82 -4.97 -10.42
N GLU A 206 3.68 -4.64 -9.13
CA GLU A 206 3.84 -3.26 -8.62
C GLU A 206 5.15 -2.60 -9.04
N PRO A 207 6.34 -3.27 -8.97
CA PRO A 207 7.57 -2.65 -9.44
C PRO A 207 7.57 -2.39 -10.95
N GLN A 208 6.89 -3.22 -11.76
CA GLN A 208 6.72 -2.94 -13.18
C GLN A 208 5.79 -1.75 -13.42
N ALA A 209 4.70 -1.67 -12.65
CA ALA A 209 3.78 -0.52 -12.72
C ALA A 209 4.50 0.80 -12.36
N ALA A 210 5.34 0.80 -11.32
CA ALA A 210 6.15 1.94 -10.94
C ALA A 210 7.14 2.35 -12.05
N CYS A 211 7.78 1.36 -12.70
CA CYS A 211 8.65 1.64 -13.86
C CYS A 211 7.87 2.22 -15.04
N TYR A 212 6.68 1.70 -15.35
CA TYR A 212 5.86 2.24 -16.43
C TYR A 212 5.36 3.65 -16.16
N ASP A 213 5.01 3.97 -14.91
CA ASP A 213 4.66 5.35 -14.51
C ASP A 213 5.87 6.28 -14.69
N TRP A 214 7.05 5.83 -14.27
CA TRP A 214 8.29 6.59 -14.45
C TRP A 214 8.59 6.85 -15.94
N LEU A 215 8.51 5.81 -16.79
CA LEU A 215 8.70 5.92 -18.24
C LEU A 215 7.67 6.87 -18.87
N HIS A 216 6.41 6.78 -18.45
CA HIS A 216 5.35 7.66 -18.93
C HIS A 216 5.62 9.13 -18.59
N ARG A 217 6.04 9.42 -17.37
CA ARG A 217 6.36 10.79 -16.91
C ARG A 217 7.58 11.38 -17.61
N HIS A 218 8.54 10.55 -18.01
CA HIS A 218 9.76 10.96 -18.70
C HIS A 218 9.70 10.69 -20.21
N HIS A 219 8.49 10.52 -20.76
CA HIS A 219 8.31 10.30 -22.19
C HIS A 219 8.94 11.43 -23.00
N GLY A 220 9.85 11.07 -23.93
CA GLY A 220 10.65 12.03 -24.70
C GLY A 220 12.04 12.34 -24.12
N GLU A 221 12.29 12.02 -22.85
CA GLU A 221 13.57 12.23 -22.16
C GLU A 221 14.15 10.93 -21.57
N ILE A 222 13.56 9.77 -21.87
CA ILE A 222 13.91 8.49 -21.26
C ILE A 222 15.40 8.18 -21.38
N THR A 223 15.96 8.33 -22.59
CA THR A 223 17.38 8.04 -22.85
C THR A 223 18.30 8.97 -22.05
N THR A 224 17.93 10.24 -21.93
CA THR A 224 18.71 11.22 -21.15
C THR A 224 18.60 10.94 -19.66
N ALA A 225 17.38 10.63 -19.18
CA ALA A 225 17.11 10.39 -17.77
C ALA A 225 17.71 9.08 -17.26
N LEU A 226 17.68 8.01 -18.07
CA LEU A 226 18.34 6.74 -17.74
C LEU A 226 19.86 6.77 -18.00
N GLY A 227 20.31 7.61 -18.94
CA GLY A 227 21.72 7.70 -19.32
C GLY A 227 22.28 6.32 -19.69
N GLU A 228 23.36 5.96 -19.03
CA GLU A 228 24.02 4.66 -19.19
C GLU A 228 23.59 3.60 -18.18
N SER A 229 22.53 3.84 -17.41
CA SER A 229 22.10 2.90 -16.37
C SER A 229 21.79 1.52 -16.97
N ARG A 230 22.22 0.47 -16.27
CA ARG A 230 22.04 -0.94 -16.64
C ARG A 230 21.28 -1.73 -15.57
N LEU A 231 21.34 -1.27 -14.33
CA LEU A 231 20.75 -1.94 -13.19
C LEU A 231 19.93 -0.96 -12.36
N LEU A 232 18.63 -1.19 -12.27
CA LEU A 232 17.69 -0.43 -11.47
C LEU A 232 17.23 -1.28 -10.28
N LEU A 233 17.28 -0.69 -9.09
CA LEU A 233 16.58 -1.21 -7.92
C LEU A 233 15.23 -0.50 -7.78
N VAL A 234 14.14 -1.24 -7.73
CA VAL A 234 12.85 -0.74 -7.25
C VAL A 234 12.74 -1.12 -5.79
N CYS A 235 12.60 -0.12 -4.94
CA CYS A 235 12.39 -0.26 -3.50
C CYS A 235 10.99 0.26 -3.19
N ASP A 236 10.04 -0.65 -2.98
CA ASP A 236 8.64 -0.33 -2.68
C ASP A 236 8.38 -0.55 -1.18
N VAL A 237 8.21 0.54 -0.44
CA VAL A 237 7.91 0.50 0.99
C VAL A 237 6.50 1.06 1.20
N GLY A 238 5.56 0.13 1.28
CA GLY A 238 4.15 0.41 1.51
C GLY A 238 3.79 0.58 2.99
N GLY A 239 2.49 0.59 3.27
CA GLY A 239 2.00 0.62 4.66
C GLY A 239 2.30 -0.66 5.43
N GLY A 240 2.15 -1.82 4.81
CA GLY A 240 2.31 -3.13 5.47
C GLY A 240 3.53 -3.93 5.06
N THR A 241 4.12 -3.62 3.89
CA THR A 241 5.15 -4.47 3.27
C THR A 241 6.28 -3.66 2.65
N THR A 242 7.43 -4.32 2.50
CA THR A 242 8.55 -3.85 1.69
C THR A 242 8.85 -4.89 0.63
N ASP A 243 8.87 -4.48 -0.62
CA ASP A 243 9.19 -5.30 -1.77
C ASP A 243 10.41 -4.72 -2.51
N LEU A 244 11.40 -5.58 -2.77
CA LEU A 244 12.65 -5.24 -3.44
C LEU A 244 12.73 -5.96 -4.78
N THR A 245 13.03 -5.25 -5.85
CA THR A 245 13.10 -5.82 -7.19
C THR A 245 14.28 -5.24 -7.96
N LEU A 246 15.07 -6.10 -8.59
CA LEU A 246 16.13 -5.70 -9.52
C LEU A 246 15.65 -5.84 -10.96
N ILE A 247 15.86 -4.78 -11.73
CA ILE A 247 15.50 -4.68 -13.14
C ILE A 247 16.75 -4.35 -13.94
N GLN A 248 17.06 -5.19 -14.93
CA GLN A 248 18.07 -4.92 -15.94
C GLN A 248 17.49 -3.97 -16.98
N ILE A 249 18.27 -2.95 -17.34
CA ILE A 249 17.95 -1.99 -18.38
C ILE A 249 18.84 -2.28 -19.58
N GLU A 250 18.23 -2.70 -20.68
CA GLU A 250 18.91 -2.90 -21.95
C GLU A 250 18.55 -1.76 -22.89
N PRO A 251 19.53 -1.08 -23.53
CA PRO A 251 19.22 -0.05 -24.51
C PRO A 251 18.39 -0.61 -25.65
N GLY A 252 17.37 0.14 -26.09
CA GLY A 252 16.61 -0.15 -27.27
C GLY A 252 16.74 0.98 -28.30
N GLU A 253 16.33 0.76 -29.54
CA GLU A 253 16.38 1.79 -30.59
C GLU A 253 15.45 2.99 -30.30
N SER A 254 14.28 2.76 -29.68
CA SER A 254 13.31 3.80 -29.31
C SER A 254 13.03 3.83 -27.81
N GLU A 255 12.92 2.67 -27.18
CA GLU A 255 12.64 2.53 -25.74
C GLU A 255 13.54 1.46 -25.14
N PRO A 256 13.96 1.60 -23.87
CA PRO A 256 14.74 0.60 -23.19
C PRO A 256 13.90 -0.64 -22.91
N ARG A 257 14.53 -1.81 -22.99
CA ARG A 257 13.95 -3.06 -22.55
C ARG A 257 14.21 -3.23 -21.06
N LEU A 258 13.14 -3.37 -20.27
CA LEU A 258 13.22 -3.62 -18.85
C LEU A 258 12.98 -5.11 -18.57
N THR A 259 13.95 -5.77 -17.95
CA THR A 259 13.86 -7.19 -17.60
C THR A 259 14.07 -7.36 -16.10
N ARG A 260 13.10 -7.94 -15.41
CA ARG A 260 13.23 -8.29 -14.00
C ARG A 260 14.24 -9.44 -13.84
N ILE A 261 15.28 -9.23 -13.04
CA ILE A 261 16.36 -10.19 -12.81
C ILE A 261 16.48 -10.67 -11.36
N GLY A 262 15.82 -10.00 -10.42
CA GLY A 262 15.80 -10.40 -9.01
C GLY A 262 14.55 -9.90 -8.30
N VAL A 263 14.02 -10.71 -7.39
CA VAL A 263 12.89 -10.37 -6.52
C VAL A 263 13.23 -10.79 -5.11
N GLY A 264 13.01 -9.90 -4.15
CA GLY A 264 13.18 -10.16 -2.73
C GLY A 264 12.04 -11.01 -2.15
N GLU A 265 12.24 -11.46 -0.94
CA GLU A 265 11.17 -12.07 -0.15
C GLU A 265 10.10 -11.02 0.17
N HIS A 266 8.86 -11.48 0.36
CA HIS A 266 7.76 -10.61 0.81
C HIS A 266 7.95 -10.24 2.28
N LEU A 267 8.49 -9.06 2.52
CA LEU A 267 8.76 -8.58 3.86
C LEU A 267 7.52 -7.90 4.45
N MET A 268 6.97 -8.47 5.53
CA MET A 268 5.94 -7.84 6.35
C MET A 268 6.56 -6.72 7.19
N LEU A 269 6.96 -5.66 6.54
CA LEU A 269 7.69 -4.52 7.12
C LEU A 269 7.35 -3.25 6.34
N GLY A 270 6.77 -2.26 7.01
CA GLY A 270 6.33 -1.04 6.36
C GLY A 270 5.87 0.01 7.35
N GLY A 271 5.05 0.95 6.88
CA GLY A 271 4.54 2.07 7.68
C GLY A 271 3.79 1.65 8.94
N ASP A 272 3.10 0.51 8.93
CA ASP A 272 2.37 -0.02 10.09
C ASP A 272 3.33 -0.41 11.22
N ASN A 273 4.52 -0.94 10.88
CA ASN A 273 5.57 -1.24 11.86
C ASN A 273 6.17 0.04 12.46
N MET A 274 6.29 1.08 11.66
CA MET A 274 6.70 2.41 12.11
C MET A 274 5.70 2.99 13.10
N ASP A 275 4.40 2.93 12.77
CA ASP A 275 3.32 3.37 13.64
C ASP A 275 3.32 2.61 14.97
N LEU A 276 3.54 1.29 14.92
CA LEU A 276 3.63 0.45 16.11
C LEU A 276 4.83 0.81 17.00
N THR A 277 5.99 1.08 16.40
CA THR A 277 7.19 1.51 17.14
C THR A 277 6.94 2.84 17.85
N LEU A 278 6.32 3.79 17.17
CA LEU A 278 5.92 5.07 17.77
C LEU A 278 4.91 4.86 18.90
N ALA A 279 3.90 4.02 18.68
CA ALA A 279 2.88 3.74 19.70
C ALA A 279 3.50 3.11 20.95
N ARG A 280 4.43 2.17 20.82
CA ARG A 280 5.14 1.57 21.97
C ARG A 280 5.99 2.60 22.72
N THR A 281 6.64 3.51 21.99
CA THR A 281 7.40 4.60 22.59
C THR A 281 6.50 5.56 23.37
N VAL A 282 5.37 5.94 22.79
CA VAL A 282 4.38 6.82 23.44
C VAL A 282 3.73 6.10 24.62
N GLU A 283 3.38 4.82 24.51
CA GLU A 283 2.83 4.01 25.63
C GLU A 283 3.73 4.08 26.85
N SER A 284 5.04 3.98 26.66
CA SER A 284 6.01 4.09 27.78
C SER A 284 6.02 5.47 28.44
N ARG A 285 5.70 6.54 27.69
CA ARG A 285 5.63 7.94 28.17
C ARG A 285 4.31 8.26 28.84
N LEU A 286 3.20 7.59 28.44
CA LEU A 286 1.88 7.83 29.02
C LEU A 286 1.79 7.44 30.51
N GLY A 287 2.70 6.58 31.00
CA GLY A 287 2.67 6.07 32.37
C GLY A 287 1.46 5.20 32.66
N GLY A 288 1.41 4.63 33.87
CA GLY A 288 0.29 3.79 34.31
C GLY A 288 0.37 2.33 33.83
N ASN A 289 -0.78 1.65 33.84
CA ASN A 289 -0.87 0.26 33.38
C ASN A 289 -0.72 0.17 31.85
N ARG A 290 -0.26 -1.00 31.40
CA ARG A 290 -0.20 -1.35 29.97
C ARG A 290 -1.56 -1.14 29.33
N LEU A 291 -1.58 -0.57 28.12
CA LEU A 291 -2.80 -0.33 27.37
C LEU A 291 -3.47 -1.67 27.00
N ASN A 292 -4.79 -1.71 27.07
CA ASN A 292 -5.53 -2.83 26.49
C ASN A 292 -5.52 -2.75 24.96
N ALA A 293 -5.99 -3.81 24.28
CA ALA A 293 -5.95 -3.89 22.83
C ALA A 293 -6.67 -2.71 22.12
N GLY A 294 -7.80 -2.26 22.68
CA GLY A 294 -8.55 -1.12 22.16
C GLY A 294 -7.81 0.21 22.31
N GLU A 295 -7.26 0.45 23.49
CA GLU A 295 -6.45 1.64 23.78
C GLU A 295 -5.18 1.68 22.92
N LEU A 296 -4.51 0.52 22.74
CA LEU A 296 -3.32 0.42 21.89
C LEU A 296 -3.65 0.70 20.43
N SER A 297 -4.76 0.19 19.92
CA SER A 297 -5.16 0.45 18.54
C SER A 297 -5.57 1.90 18.32
N GLN A 298 -6.21 2.55 19.32
CA GLN A 298 -6.46 3.98 19.29
C GLN A 298 -5.13 4.76 19.26
N LEU A 299 -4.16 4.35 20.09
CA LEU A 299 -2.83 4.96 20.13
C LEU A 299 -2.11 4.82 18.77
N LEU A 300 -2.19 3.65 18.12
CA LEU A 300 -1.65 3.42 16.78
C LEU A 300 -2.19 4.42 15.75
N GLN A 301 -3.51 4.63 15.73
CA GLN A 301 -4.12 5.59 14.79
C GLN A 301 -3.70 7.03 15.10
N GLN A 302 -3.59 7.39 16.37
CA GLN A 302 -3.09 8.70 16.78
C GLN A 302 -1.63 8.90 16.39
N CYS A 303 -0.78 7.88 16.59
CA CYS A 303 0.62 7.91 16.20
C CYS A 303 0.80 8.00 14.68
N ARG A 304 -0.04 7.29 13.88
CA ARG A 304 -0.06 7.41 12.42
C ARG A 304 -0.35 8.85 12.00
N SER A 305 -1.42 9.43 12.51
CA SER A 305 -1.80 10.82 12.19
C SER A 305 -0.73 11.83 12.63
N ALA A 306 -0.14 11.62 13.81
CA ALA A 306 0.95 12.44 14.30
C ALA A 306 2.20 12.32 13.43
N LYS A 307 2.59 11.09 13.04
CA LYS A 307 3.70 10.81 12.12
C LYS A 307 3.54 11.54 10.79
N GLU A 308 2.39 11.35 10.12
CA GLU A 308 2.10 11.98 8.84
C GLU A 308 2.18 13.52 8.93
N ARG A 309 1.67 14.08 10.03
CA ARG A 309 1.73 15.54 10.28
C ARG A 309 3.14 16.03 10.58
N LEU A 310 3.94 15.28 11.35
CA LEU A 310 5.31 15.65 11.74
C LEU A 310 6.33 15.46 10.61
N LEU A 311 6.00 14.68 9.59
CA LEU A 311 6.82 14.45 8.40
C LEU A 311 6.35 15.24 7.18
N ALA A 312 5.31 16.08 7.31
CA ALA A 312 4.86 16.97 6.25
C ALA A 312 5.85 18.13 6.01
N GLU A 313 5.72 18.81 4.86
CA GLU A 313 6.59 19.94 4.49
C GLU A 313 6.52 21.07 5.52
N ASP A 314 5.30 21.45 5.96
CA ASP A 314 5.06 22.48 7.00
C ASP A 314 4.83 21.83 8.38
N ALA A 315 5.69 20.89 8.76
CA ALA A 315 5.51 20.12 9.98
C ALA A 315 5.69 20.97 11.25
N PRO A 316 4.81 20.80 12.26
CA PRO A 316 5.05 21.36 13.58
C PRO A 316 6.21 20.62 14.26
N GLU A 317 6.83 21.24 15.27
CA GLU A 317 7.87 20.57 16.06
C GLU A 317 7.32 19.41 16.91
N ARG A 318 6.04 19.47 17.30
CA ARG A 318 5.39 18.49 18.16
C ARG A 318 3.94 18.28 17.76
N ALA A 319 3.45 17.07 18.01
CA ALA A 319 2.04 16.71 17.84
C ALA A 319 1.51 16.00 19.10
N PRO A 320 0.33 16.36 19.59
CA PRO A 320 -0.28 15.67 20.72
C PRO A 320 -0.84 14.31 20.27
N VAL A 321 -0.68 13.32 21.12
CA VAL A 321 -1.24 11.98 20.97
C VAL A 321 -2.05 11.68 22.22
N THR A 322 -3.34 11.39 22.07
CA THR A 322 -4.26 11.21 23.19
C THR A 322 -4.99 9.88 23.10
N VAL A 323 -5.01 9.15 24.20
CA VAL A 323 -5.78 7.91 24.35
C VAL A 323 -6.89 8.13 25.36
N LEU A 324 -8.11 7.83 24.95
CA LEU A 324 -9.29 7.90 25.84
C LEU A 324 -9.40 6.58 26.60
N GLY A 325 -9.43 6.65 27.92
CA GLY A 325 -9.63 5.46 28.75
C GLY A 325 -11.02 4.84 28.56
N GLY A 326 -11.09 3.53 28.41
CA GLY A 326 -12.34 2.77 28.35
C GLY A 326 -12.96 2.63 29.74
N GLY A 327 -13.87 3.50 30.12
CA GLY A 327 -14.62 3.37 31.37
C GLY A 327 -15.79 4.35 31.47
N ALA A 328 -16.85 3.97 32.21
CA ALA A 328 -18.07 4.76 32.42
C ALA A 328 -17.87 6.09 33.17
N ARG A 329 -16.64 6.50 33.44
CA ARG A 329 -16.32 7.80 34.07
C ARG A 329 -16.00 8.82 32.98
N LEU A 330 -16.94 9.67 32.71
CA LEU A 330 -16.87 10.78 31.73
C LEU A 330 -15.81 11.84 32.06
N ILE A 331 -15.17 11.81 33.21
CA ILE A 331 -14.20 12.80 33.70
C ILE A 331 -13.03 12.04 34.34
N GLY A 332 -11.86 12.02 33.66
CA GLY A 332 -10.60 11.58 34.28
C GLY A 332 -9.84 10.44 33.60
N GLY A 333 -10.17 10.04 32.37
CA GLY A 333 -9.54 8.89 31.71
C GLY A 333 -8.70 9.19 30.47
N ALA A 334 -8.57 10.42 30.02
CA ALA A 334 -7.71 10.73 28.88
C ALA A 334 -6.24 10.79 29.32
N ARG A 335 -5.38 10.01 28.65
CA ARG A 335 -3.92 10.09 28.79
C ARG A 335 -3.36 10.74 27.52
N SER A 336 -2.53 11.75 27.68
CA SER A 336 -1.93 12.48 26.57
C SER A 336 -0.41 12.53 26.72
N ALA A 337 0.27 12.42 25.59
CA ALA A 337 1.70 12.64 25.49
C ALA A 337 1.98 13.45 24.22
N GLU A 338 3.14 14.07 24.15
CA GLU A 338 3.62 14.75 22.94
C GLU A 338 4.62 13.86 22.21
N LEU A 339 4.51 13.82 20.90
CA LEU A 339 5.48 13.21 19.99
C LEU A 339 6.23 14.35 19.28
N GLY A 340 7.55 14.40 19.45
CA GLY A 340 8.40 15.38 18.79
C GLY A 340 8.79 14.93 17.38
N ARG A 341 9.06 15.91 16.49
CA ARG A 341 9.57 15.62 15.13
C ARG A 341 10.89 14.89 15.17
N ASP A 342 11.82 15.31 16.04
CA ASP A 342 13.14 14.66 16.19
C ASP A 342 13.01 13.22 16.71
N ASP A 343 12.07 12.95 17.62
CA ASP A 343 11.77 11.59 18.07
C ASP A 343 11.34 10.72 16.90
N VAL A 344 10.44 11.25 16.04
CA VAL A 344 9.94 10.53 14.85
C VAL A 344 11.07 10.27 13.88
N LEU A 345 11.87 11.27 13.55
CA LEU A 345 13.01 11.12 12.64
C LEU A 345 14.02 10.08 13.15
N SER A 346 14.43 10.17 14.41
CA SER A 346 15.38 9.23 15.00
C SER A 346 14.81 7.80 15.02
N LEU A 347 13.56 7.61 15.46
CA LEU A 347 12.96 6.28 15.52
C LEU A 347 12.74 5.66 14.15
N LEU A 348 12.34 6.46 13.14
CA LEU A 348 12.01 5.96 11.81
C LEU A 348 13.24 5.90 10.91
N VAL A 349 14.04 6.95 10.83
CA VAL A 349 15.20 6.97 9.94
C VAL A 349 16.31 6.08 10.51
N ASP A 350 16.75 6.32 11.75
CA ASP A 350 17.83 5.54 12.35
C ASP A 350 17.42 4.11 12.71
N GLY A 351 16.12 3.90 12.99
CA GLY A 351 15.58 2.59 13.33
C GLY A 351 15.27 1.70 12.12
N PHE A 352 14.67 2.26 11.07
CA PHE A 352 14.24 1.50 9.90
C PHE A 352 15.17 1.63 8.69
N LEU A 353 15.92 2.71 8.59
CA LEU A 353 16.84 2.99 7.49
C LEU A 353 18.26 3.34 8.00
N PRO A 354 18.83 2.57 8.97
CA PRO A 354 20.17 2.85 9.45
C PRO A 354 21.19 2.73 8.32
N GLN A 355 22.31 3.45 8.44
CA GLN A 355 23.46 3.21 7.58
C GLN A 355 24.03 1.82 7.85
N VAL A 356 24.18 1.02 6.79
CA VAL A 356 24.65 -0.36 6.86
C VAL A 356 25.78 -0.59 5.86
N GLY A 357 26.70 -1.49 6.20
CA GLY A 357 27.74 -1.94 5.28
C GLY A 357 27.24 -2.95 4.25
N PRO A 358 27.94 -3.08 3.11
CA PRO A 358 27.65 -4.12 2.13
C PRO A 358 27.77 -5.51 2.77
N GLY A 359 26.74 -6.35 2.61
CA GLY A 359 26.72 -7.71 3.15
C GLY A 359 26.26 -7.82 4.61
N GLU A 360 25.86 -6.73 5.24
CA GLU A 360 25.12 -6.85 6.51
C GLU A 360 23.82 -7.64 6.29
N ILE A 361 23.49 -8.49 7.26
CA ILE A 361 22.30 -9.33 7.24
C ILE A 361 21.31 -8.90 8.32
N PRO A 362 20.02 -9.12 8.12
CA PRO A 362 19.00 -8.87 9.13
C PRO A 362 19.30 -9.64 10.42
N GLN A 363 19.11 -8.98 11.55
CA GLN A 363 19.35 -9.57 12.85
C GLN A 363 18.17 -10.45 13.26
N SER A 364 18.43 -11.74 13.50
CA SER A 364 17.43 -12.64 14.09
C SER A 364 17.30 -12.32 15.58
N ARG A 365 16.39 -11.42 15.95
CA ARG A 365 15.97 -11.27 17.34
C ARG A 365 14.94 -12.36 17.65
N ARG A 366 15.06 -12.98 18.83
CA ARG A 366 14.31 -14.16 19.30
C ARG A 366 12.78 -14.00 19.46
N ALA A 367 12.14 -13.07 18.80
CA ALA A 367 10.68 -13.03 18.67
C ALA A 367 10.35 -12.21 17.42
N ALA A 368 9.99 -12.87 16.33
CA ALA A 368 9.06 -12.27 15.40
C ALA A 368 7.84 -11.83 16.23
N VAL A 369 7.60 -10.54 16.34
CA VAL A 369 6.46 -10.04 17.09
C VAL A 369 5.23 -10.36 16.25
N VAL A 370 4.55 -11.47 16.55
CA VAL A 370 3.24 -11.76 15.99
C VAL A 370 2.27 -10.81 16.69
N GLU A 371 2.24 -9.56 16.23
CA GLU A 371 1.21 -8.62 16.66
C GLU A 371 0.10 -8.61 15.60
N PHE A 372 -1.13 -8.61 16.05
CA PHE A 372 -2.32 -8.65 15.19
C PHE A 372 -2.38 -9.86 14.23
N GLY A 373 -1.68 -10.96 14.55
CA GLY A 373 -1.73 -12.21 13.80
C GLY A 373 -0.86 -12.27 12.54
N LEU A 374 -0.23 -11.16 12.12
CA LEU A 374 0.66 -11.13 10.95
C LEU A 374 2.14 -11.35 11.36
N PRO A 375 2.92 -12.12 10.58
CA PRO A 375 4.32 -12.42 10.84
C PRO A 375 5.23 -11.26 10.41
N TYR A 376 5.31 -10.23 11.24
CA TYR A 376 6.20 -9.09 10.98
C TYR A 376 7.68 -9.48 11.00
N ALA A 377 8.50 -8.80 10.19
CA ALA A 377 9.93 -9.01 10.15
C ALA A 377 10.57 -8.78 11.53
N ALA A 378 11.47 -9.68 11.93
CA ALA A 378 12.13 -9.63 13.25
C ALA A 378 13.12 -8.45 13.36
N ASP A 379 13.76 -8.07 12.26
CA ASP A 379 14.62 -6.88 12.16
C ASP A 379 13.85 -5.76 11.46
N PRO A 380 13.63 -4.61 12.10
CA PRO A 380 12.94 -3.49 11.48
C PRO A 380 13.80 -2.72 10.46
N ALA A 381 15.11 -2.98 10.38
CA ALA A 381 16.02 -2.25 9.50
C ALA A 381 15.86 -2.67 8.03
N ILE A 382 15.05 -1.92 7.28
CA ILE A 382 14.83 -2.12 5.83
C ILE A 382 16.17 -2.14 5.08
N SER A 383 17.11 -1.26 5.46
CA SER A 383 18.44 -1.18 4.84
C SER A 383 19.26 -2.47 5.00
N ARG A 384 19.12 -3.24 6.10
CA ARG A 384 19.78 -4.55 6.24
C ARG A 384 19.16 -5.61 5.33
N HIS A 385 17.82 -5.60 5.20
CA HIS A 385 17.14 -6.47 4.25
C HIS A 385 17.55 -6.14 2.81
N LEU A 386 17.70 -4.85 2.49
CA LEU A 386 18.21 -4.40 1.20
C LEU A 386 19.67 -4.87 0.96
N ALA A 387 20.56 -4.71 1.94
CA ALA A 387 21.96 -5.17 1.82
C ALA A 387 22.05 -6.69 1.59
N ALA A 388 21.25 -7.48 2.34
CA ALA A 388 21.16 -8.92 2.15
C ALA A 388 20.61 -9.29 0.77
N PHE A 389 19.56 -8.60 0.31
CA PHE A 389 18.97 -8.80 -1.02
C PHE A 389 19.98 -8.53 -2.15
N LEU A 390 20.73 -7.42 -2.08
CA LEU A 390 21.77 -7.09 -3.06
C LEU A 390 22.91 -8.12 -3.04
N ALA A 391 23.32 -8.58 -1.86
CA ALA A 391 24.33 -9.62 -1.74
C ALA A 391 23.86 -10.96 -2.34
N GLN A 392 22.62 -11.36 -2.09
CA GLN A 392 22.01 -12.58 -2.66
C GLN A 392 21.97 -12.54 -4.19
N HIS A 393 21.71 -11.37 -4.77
CA HIS A 393 21.59 -11.19 -6.22
C HIS A 393 22.86 -10.66 -6.89
N ALA A 394 24.02 -10.71 -6.20
CA ALA A 394 25.26 -10.12 -6.67
C ALA A 394 25.72 -10.67 -8.03
N GLU A 395 25.53 -11.96 -8.32
CA GLU A 395 25.96 -12.58 -9.59
C GLU A 395 25.15 -12.06 -10.79
N VAL A 396 23.81 -12.04 -10.67
CA VAL A 396 22.93 -11.53 -11.74
C VAL A 396 23.13 -10.03 -11.94
N SER A 397 23.36 -9.28 -10.86
CA SER A 397 23.65 -7.84 -10.89
C SER A 397 24.96 -7.56 -11.65
N ARG A 398 26.04 -8.33 -11.39
CA ARG A 398 27.31 -8.20 -12.14
C ARG A 398 27.12 -8.46 -13.64
N ARG A 399 26.33 -9.46 -14.00
CA ARG A 399 26.02 -9.74 -15.41
C ARG A 399 25.28 -8.59 -16.07
N ALA A 400 24.31 -8.01 -15.37
CA ALA A 400 23.53 -6.86 -15.89
C ALA A 400 24.40 -5.60 -16.05
N LEU A 401 25.29 -5.34 -15.10
CA LEU A 401 26.23 -4.19 -15.14
C LEU A 401 27.33 -4.39 -16.20
N GLY A 402 27.72 -5.65 -16.50
CA GLY A 402 28.80 -5.94 -17.45
C GLY A 402 30.12 -5.30 -17.05
N GLU A 403 30.75 -4.56 -17.96
CA GLU A 403 32.04 -3.87 -17.73
C GLU A 403 31.97 -2.76 -16.66
N ARG A 404 30.76 -2.31 -16.29
CA ARG A 404 30.56 -1.29 -15.24
C ARG A 404 30.66 -1.88 -13.82
N ALA A 405 30.62 -3.20 -13.69
CA ALA A 405 30.83 -3.86 -12.41
C ALA A 405 32.31 -3.74 -11.98
N LEU A 406 32.55 -3.01 -10.90
CA LEU A 406 33.90 -2.82 -10.38
C LEU A 406 34.43 -4.13 -9.80
N PRO A 407 35.63 -4.57 -10.22
CA PRO A 407 36.28 -5.77 -9.67
C PRO A 407 36.49 -5.65 -8.16
N GLY A 408 36.13 -6.69 -7.41
CA GLY A 408 36.31 -6.71 -5.95
C GLY A 408 35.30 -5.91 -5.14
N CYS A 409 34.41 -5.17 -5.79
CA CYS A 409 33.32 -4.44 -5.13
C CYS A 409 31.99 -5.18 -5.24
N PRO A 410 31.08 -5.05 -4.26
CA PRO A 410 29.69 -5.49 -4.42
C PRO A 410 29.04 -4.77 -5.61
N PRO A 411 28.27 -5.46 -6.47
CA PRO A 411 27.57 -4.80 -7.56
C PRO A 411 26.43 -3.96 -6.98
N MET A 412 26.46 -2.68 -7.25
CA MET A 412 25.44 -1.73 -6.80
C MET A 412 24.56 -1.31 -7.98
N PRO A 413 23.26 -1.10 -7.77
CA PRO A 413 22.37 -0.53 -8.79
C PRO A 413 22.88 0.85 -9.25
N ASP A 414 22.77 1.12 -10.56
CA ASP A 414 23.06 2.45 -11.13
C ASP A 414 21.98 3.48 -10.79
N ALA A 415 20.75 2.98 -10.58
CA ALA A 415 19.60 3.82 -10.26
C ALA A 415 18.71 3.14 -9.22
N VAL A 416 18.01 3.97 -8.45
CA VAL A 416 17.00 3.51 -7.46
C VAL A 416 15.69 4.22 -7.73
N LEU A 417 14.61 3.44 -7.85
CA LEU A 417 13.24 3.94 -7.90
C LEU A 417 12.58 3.67 -6.55
N LEU A 418 12.34 4.74 -5.81
CA LEU A 418 11.60 4.67 -4.55
C LEU A 418 10.10 4.74 -4.83
N ASN A 419 9.36 3.77 -4.34
CA ASN A 419 7.90 3.68 -4.44
C ASN A 419 7.30 3.37 -3.07
N GLY A 420 5.98 3.59 -2.94
CA GLY A 420 5.25 3.34 -1.71
C GLY A 420 5.10 4.56 -0.81
N GLY A 421 4.06 4.50 0.03
CA GLY A 421 3.62 5.65 0.84
C GLY A 421 4.62 6.13 1.90
N VAL A 422 5.60 5.31 2.28
CA VAL A 422 6.63 5.70 3.26
C VAL A 422 7.53 6.79 2.71
N PHE A 423 7.76 6.85 1.41
CA PHE A 423 8.63 7.85 0.77
C PHE A 423 7.91 9.15 0.40
N HIS A 424 6.63 9.31 0.75
CA HIS A 424 5.90 10.56 0.50
C HIS A 424 6.12 11.62 1.57
N GLY A 425 6.84 11.33 2.65
CA GLY A 425 7.25 12.33 3.65
C GLY A 425 8.23 13.33 3.06
N ALA A 426 8.17 14.58 3.51
CA ALA A 426 9.11 15.64 3.12
C ALA A 426 10.45 15.57 3.89
N ALA A 427 10.62 14.59 4.79
CA ALA A 427 11.78 14.43 5.65
C ALA A 427 12.69 13.28 5.19
#